data_e4a33506b52784283ffff67e57fea77c
#
_entry.id   e4a33506b52784283ffff67e57fea77c
#
_cell.length_a   1.000
_cell.length_b   1.000
_cell.length_c   1.000
_cell.angle_alpha   90.00
_cell.angle_beta   90.00
_cell.angle_gamma   90.00
#
_symmetry.space_group_name_H-M   'P 1'
#
loop_
_entity.id
_entity.type
_entity.pdbx_description
1 polymer ?
#
loop_
_entity_poly.entity_id
_entity_poly.type
_entity_poly.pdbx_seq_one_letter_code
_entity_poly.pdbx_strand_id
1 'polypeptide(L)'
;MEEKLRKLNYELDALTKSMADDVLFSEVVEDMRREIKKRILALNLIEGAMLEKGFDQCVLDEAKRLGGERAEIATEIEREMRERSTEIMVRRADVLHDILELEKKMRRNGNVQ
;
A
#
# COMPACT_ATOMS: atom_id res chain seq x y z
N MET A 1 6.06 -34.85 -5.32
CA MET A 1 4.86 -33.99 -5.23
C MET A 1 4.69 -33.31 -3.86
N GLU A 2 4.91 -34.01 -2.78
CA GLU A 2 4.76 -33.42 -1.43
C GLU A 2 5.68 -32.25 -1.17
N GLU A 3 6.94 -32.34 -1.62
CA GLU A 3 7.89 -31.24 -1.48
C GLU A 3 7.47 -30.02 -2.29
N LYS A 4 6.97 -30.23 -3.50
CA LYS A 4 6.46 -29.14 -4.34
C LYS A 4 5.25 -28.47 -3.68
N LEU A 5 4.34 -29.26 -3.12
CA LEU A 5 3.17 -28.76 -2.41
C LEU A 5 3.59 -27.93 -1.19
N ARG A 6 4.57 -28.38 -0.43
CA ARG A 6 5.10 -27.67 0.73
C ARG A 6 5.69 -26.31 0.32
N LYS A 7 6.44 -26.26 -0.78
CA LYS A 7 7.02 -25.00 -1.30
C LYS A 7 5.93 -24.04 -1.75
N LEU A 8 4.90 -24.53 -2.42
CA LEU A 8 3.77 -23.71 -2.83
C LEU A 8 3.00 -23.14 -1.63
N ASN A 9 2.77 -23.93 -0.61
CA ASN A 9 2.11 -23.48 0.61
C ASN A 9 2.95 -22.43 1.36
N TYR A 10 4.25 -22.61 1.39
CA TYR A 10 5.16 -21.61 1.98
C TYR A 10 5.08 -20.29 1.22
N GLU A 11 5.11 -20.33 -0.11
CA GLU A 11 4.95 -19.14 -0.95
C GLU A 11 3.59 -18.47 -0.73
N LEU A 12 2.52 -19.26 -0.63
CA LEU A 12 1.17 -18.75 -0.36
C LEU A 12 1.12 -17.99 0.97
N ASP A 13 1.71 -18.55 2.03
CA ASP A 13 1.74 -17.91 3.34
C ASP A 13 2.52 -16.59 3.30
N ALA A 14 3.66 -16.57 2.61
CA ALA A 14 4.48 -15.37 2.45
C ALA A 14 3.72 -14.27 1.69
N LEU A 15 3.01 -14.64 0.62
CA LEU A 15 2.20 -13.70 -0.16
C LEU A 15 1.02 -13.16 0.64
N THR A 16 0.35 -14.01 1.40
CA THR A 16 -0.76 -13.62 2.28
C THR A 16 -0.31 -12.61 3.33
N LYS A 17 0.85 -12.86 3.95
CA LYS A 17 1.45 -11.93 4.91
C LYS A 17 1.79 -10.60 4.27
N SER A 18 2.39 -10.63 3.08
CA SER A 18 2.73 -9.43 2.32
C SER A 18 1.51 -8.58 1.99
N MET A 19 0.39 -9.21 1.64
CA MET A 19 -0.88 -8.51 1.41
C MET A 19 -1.39 -7.81 2.66
N ALA A 20 -1.30 -8.48 3.82
CA ALA A 20 -1.70 -7.89 5.10
C ALA A 20 -0.83 -6.68 5.46
N ASP A 21 0.49 -6.79 5.25
CA ASP A 21 1.43 -5.68 5.47
C ASP A 21 1.12 -4.50 4.56
N ASP A 22 0.81 -4.75 3.28
CA ASP A 22 0.47 -3.71 2.31
C ASP A 22 -0.80 -2.94 2.71
N VAL A 23 -1.81 -3.63 3.23
CA VAL A 23 -3.03 -2.99 3.75
C VAL A 23 -2.68 -2.03 4.89
N LEU A 24 -1.85 -2.49 5.85
CA LEU A 24 -1.42 -1.67 6.98
C LEU A 24 -0.63 -0.44 6.52
N PHE A 25 0.33 -0.62 5.60
CA PHE A 25 1.13 0.47 5.07
C PHE A 25 0.29 1.48 4.30
N SER A 26 -0.69 1.00 3.54
CA SER A 26 -1.63 1.85 2.80
C SER A 26 -2.44 2.75 3.74
N GLU A 27 -2.92 2.20 4.85
CA GLU A 27 -3.64 2.97 5.87
C GLU A 27 -2.77 4.07 6.48
N VAL A 28 -1.52 3.77 6.81
CA VAL A 28 -0.57 4.75 7.36
C VAL A 28 -0.32 5.88 6.37
N VAL A 29 -0.07 5.55 5.11
CA VAL A 29 0.19 6.56 4.06
C VAL A 29 -1.05 7.42 3.81
N GLU A 30 -2.23 6.83 3.80
CA GLU A 30 -3.49 7.56 3.64
C GLU A 30 -3.72 8.55 4.79
N ASP A 31 -3.45 8.12 6.04
CA ASP A 31 -3.55 8.99 7.21
C ASP A 31 -2.57 10.16 7.13
N MET A 32 -1.33 9.90 6.71
CA MET A 32 -0.33 10.94 6.49
C MET A 32 -0.80 11.96 5.45
N ARG A 33 -1.36 11.51 4.34
CA ARG A 33 -1.87 12.37 3.29
C ARG A 33 -3.02 13.25 3.78
N ARG A 34 -3.95 12.69 4.53
CA ARG A 34 -5.06 13.44 5.14
C ARG A 34 -4.55 14.52 6.08
N GLU A 35 -3.58 14.18 6.91
CA GLU A 35 -3.00 15.11 7.87
C GLU A 35 -2.29 16.27 7.18
N ILE A 36 -1.54 16.01 6.12
CA ILE A 36 -0.89 17.03 5.31
C ILE A 36 -1.93 18.00 4.71
N LYS A 37 -2.97 17.47 4.09
CA LYS A 37 -4.06 18.28 3.50
C LYS A 37 -4.76 19.14 4.55
N LYS A 38 -5.04 18.56 5.70
CA LYS A 38 -5.69 19.25 6.82
C LYS A 38 -4.85 20.43 7.31
N ARG A 39 -3.53 20.26 7.41
CA ARG A 39 -2.60 21.32 7.84
C ARG A 39 -2.50 22.43 6.80
N ILE A 40 -2.50 22.11 5.52
CA ILE A 40 -2.50 23.10 4.44
C ILE A 40 -3.79 23.94 4.51
N LEU A 41 -4.93 23.30 4.68
CA LEU A 41 -6.21 24.01 4.83
C LEU A 41 -6.22 24.92 6.06
N ALA A 42 -5.70 24.44 7.19
CA ALA A 42 -5.58 25.23 8.40
C ALA A 42 -4.69 26.47 8.19
N LEU A 43 -3.56 26.29 7.49
CA LEU A 43 -2.66 27.40 7.17
C LEU A 43 -3.36 28.43 6.29
N ASN A 44 -4.11 27.99 5.27
CA ASN A 44 -4.88 28.88 4.40
C ASN A 44 -5.90 29.71 5.20
N LEU A 45 -6.54 29.12 6.21
CA LEU A 45 -7.53 29.81 7.05
C LEU A 45 -6.92 30.91 7.92
N ILE A 46 -5.68 30.73 8.40
CA ILE A 46 -5.04 31.71 9.32
C ILE A 46 -4.06 32.63 8.61
N GLU A 47 -3.81 32.43 7.32
CA GLU A 47 -2.83 33.20 6.55
C GLU A 47 -3.03 34.70 6.64
N GLY A 48 -4.27 35.17 6.44
CA GLY A 48 -4.59 36.61 6.52
C GLY A 48 -4.24 37.21 7.88
N ALA A 49 -4.57 36.51 8.96
CA ALA A 49 -4.26 36.94 10.31
C ALA A 49 -2.75 36.98 10.59
N MET A 50 -2.02 35.99 10.04
CA MET A 50 -0.56 35.94 10.18
C MET A 50 0.11 37.11 9.45
N LEU A 51 -0.34 37.41 8.22
CA LEU A 51 0.18 38.53 7.45
C LEU A 51 -0.06 39.89 8.16
N GLU A 52 -1.22 40.05 8.80
CA GLU A 52 -1.52 41.25 9.59
C GLU A 52 -0.57 41.40 10.78
N LYS A 53 -0.06 40.31 11.32
CA LYS A 53 0.92 40.29 12.43
C LYS A 53 2.37 40.45 11.94
N GLY A 54 2.60 40.60 10.64
CA GLY A 54 3.90 40.85 10.09
C GLY A 54 4.67 39.60 9.68
N PHE A 55 4.02 38.43 9.56
CA PHE A 55 4.66 37.24 9.02
C PHE A 55 4.95 37.44 7.53
N ASP A 56 6.09 36.90 7.08
CA ASP A 56 6.55 37.02 5.72
C ASP A 56 5.75 36.11 4.77
N GLN A 57 5.16 36.72 3.71
CA GLN A 57 4.41 36.00 2.71
C GLN A 57 5.26 34.92 2.05
N CYS A 58 6.55 35.17 1.79
CA CYS A 58 7.43 34.19 1.16
C CYS A 58 7.59 32.93 2.01
N VAL A 59 7.63 33.08 3.34
CA VAL A 59 7.72 31.94 4.27
C VAL A 59 6.43 31.13 4.23
N LEU A 60 5.28 31.79 4.21
CA LEU A 60 3.97 31.13 4.13
C LEU A 60 3.81 30.38 2.80
N ASP A 61 4.21 30.99 1.70
CA ASP A 61 4.18 30.36 0.37
C ASP A 61 5.06 29.13 0.30
N GLU A 62 6.26 29.19 0.91
CA GLU A 62 7.20 28.06 0.98
C GLU A 62 6.61 26.93 1.81
N ALA A 63 5.96 27.21 2.93
CA ALA A 63 5.30 26.21 3.76
C ALA A 63 4.19 25.48 2.98
N LYS A 64 3.41 26.21 2.20
CA LYS A 64 2.37 25.63 1.34
C LYS A 64 2.96 24.78 0.24
N ARG A 65 4.04 25.24 -0.39
CA ARG A 65 4.73 24.51 -1.45
C ARG A 65 5.27 23.19 -0.94
N LEU A 66 5.93 23.17 0.21
CA LEU A 66 6.45 21.96 0.84
C LEU A 66 5.33 20.99 1.22
N GLY A 67 4.23 21.50 1.75
CA GLY A 67 3.05 20.71 2.06
C GLY A 67 2.48 20.03 0.81
N GLY A 68 2.39 20.78 -0.30
CA GLY A 68 1.95 20.27 -1.60
C GLY A 68 2.85 19.17 -2.13
N GLU A 69 4.18 19.36 -2.06
CA GLU A 69 5.15 18.33 -2.47
C GLU A 69 5.00 17.05 -1.65
N ARG A 70 4.86 17.18 -0.34
CA ARG A 70 4.66 16.02 0.54
C ARG A 70 3.37 15.27 0.22
N ALA A 71 2.30 15.98 -0.07
CA ALA A 71 1.03 15.38 -0.49
C ALA A 71 1.18 14.62 -1.82
N GLU A 72 1.93 15.17 -2.77
CA GLU A 72 2.21 14.49 -4.05
C GLU A 72 3.05 13.23 -3.85
N ILE A 73 4.06 13.28 -2.99
CA ILE A 73 4.88 12.11 -2.66
C ILE A 73 4.03 11.02 -2.01
N ALA A 74 3.15 11.38 -1.09
CA ALA A 74 2.25 10.41 -0.46
C ALA A 74 1.31 9.77 -1.49
N THR A 75 0.80 10.54 -2.44
CA THR A 75 -0.03 10.02 -3.53
C THR A 75 0.75 9.05 -4.42
N GLU A 76 2.01 9.36 -4.72
CA GLU A 76 2.89 8.50 -5.51
C GLU A 76 3.18 7.18 -4.79
N ILE A 77 3.45 7.24 -3.48
CA ILE A 77 3.64 6.03 -2.66
C ILE A 77 2.38 5.17 -2.70
N GLU A 78 1.19 5.76 -2.55
CA GLU A 78 -0.07 5.02 -2.63
C GLU A 78 -0.24 4.32 -3.98
N ARG A 79 0.13 5.00 -5.08
CA ARG A 79 0.06 4.43 -6.42
C ARG A 79 0.96 3.22 -6.56
N GLU A 80 2.22 3.33 -6.13
CA GLU A 80 3.19 2.23 -6.17
C GLU A 80 2.73 1.06 -5.31
N MET A 81 2.21 1.34 -4.12
CA MET A 81 1.69 0.30 -3.23
C MET A 81 0.51 -0.44 -3.87
N ARG A 82 -0.37 0.28 -4.55
CA ARG A 82 -1.52 -0.31 -5.24
C ARG A 82 -1.10 -1.23 -6.38
N GLU A 83 -0.10 -0.81 -7.16
CA GLU A 83 0.47 -1.62 -8.24
C GLU A 83 1.09 -2.90 -7.70
N ARG A 84 1.91 -2.80 -6.65
CA ARG A 84 2.53 -3.95 -6.00
C ARG A 84 1.50 -4.89 -5.40
N SER A 85 0.49 -4.34 -4.76
CA SER A 85 -0.61 -5.12 -4.17
C SER A 85 -1.35 -5.93 -5.25
N THR A 86 -1.59 -5.34 -6.42
CA THR A 86 -2.20 -6.03 -7.56
C THR A 86 -1.33 -7.19 -8.04
N GLU A 87 -0.01 -6.98 -8.19
CA GLU A 87 0.93 -8.04 -8.59
C GLU A 87 0.94 -9.20 -7.59
N ILE A 88 0.95 -8.87 -6.30
CA ILE A 88 0.91 -9.88 -5.22
C ILE A 88 -0.40 -10.67 -5.27
N MET A 89 -1.53 -10.00 -5.48
CA MET A 89 -2.83 -10.66 -5.60
C MET A 89 -2.87 -11.64 -6.77
N VAL A 90 -2.36 -11.23 -7.93
CA VAL A 90 -2.27 -12.10 -9.12
C VAL A 90 -1.39 -13.30 -8.85
N ARG A 91 -0.20 -13.09 -8.29
CA ARG A 91 0.72 -14.16 -7.96
C ARG A 91 0.11 -15.14 -6.95
N ARG A 92 -0.57 -14.62 -5.93
CA ARG A 92 -1.25 -15.44 -4.94
C ARG A 92 -2.34 -16.32 -5.57
N ALA A 93 -3.12 -15.75 -6.49
CA ALA A 93 -4.15 -16.50 -7.22
C ALA A 93 -3.53 -17.63 -8.03
N ASP A 94 -2.41 -17.40 -8.71
CA ASP A 94 -1.69 -18.41 -9.48
C ASP A 94 -1.17 -19.52 -8.58
N VAL A 95 -0.60 -19.18 -7.43
CA VAL A 95 -0.11 -20.18 -6.47
C VAL A 95 -1.25 -21.03 -5.93
N LEU A 96 -2.38 -20.42 -5.58
CA LEU A 96 -3.58 -21.15 -5.16
C LEU A 96 -4.06 -22.13 -6.23
N HIS A 97 -4.10 -21.68 -7.48
CA HIS A 97 -4.47 -22.53 -8.60
C HIS A 97 -3.53 -23.74 -8.72
N ASP A 98 -2.22 -23.50 -8.64
CA ASP A 98 -1.22 -24.56 -8.74
C ASP A 98 -1.34 -25.56 -7.59
N ILE A 99 -1.62 -25.10 -6.37
CA ILE A 99 -1.86 -25.95 -5.21
C ILE A 99 -3.07 -26.85 -5.45
N LEU A 100 -4.18 -26.28 -5.91
CA LEU A 100 -5.42 -27.02 -6.16
C LEU A 100 -5.23 -28.07 -7.25
N GLU A 101 -4.51 -27.74 -8.33
CA GLU A 101 -4.21 -28.69 -9.40
C GLU A 101 -3.31 -29.82 -8.90
N LEU A 102 -2.31 -29.51 -8.10
CA LEU A 102 -1.42 -30.52 -7.53
C LEU A 102 -2.16 -31.43 -6.56
N GLU A 103 -3.02 -30.89 -5.71
CA GLU A 103 -3.85 -31.68 -4.80
C GLU A 103 -4.80 -32.60 -5.54
N LYS A 104 -5.37 -32.18 -6.66
CA LYS A 104 -6.19 -33.02 -7.54
C LYS A 104 -5.40 -34.20 -8.07
N LYS A 105 -4.17 -33.96 -8.53
CA LYS A 105 -3.29 -35.02 -9.02
C LYS A 105 -2.95 -36.02 -7.94
N MET A 106 -2.66 -35.54 -6.74
CA MET A 106 -2.36 -36.40 -5.60
C MET A 106 -3.57 -37.25 -5.19
N ARG A 107 -4.77 -36.69 -5.21
CA ARG A 107 -6.01 -37.44 -4.93
C ARG A 107 -6.28 -38.49 -5.98
N ARG A 108 -6.07 -38.18 -7.27
CA ARG A 108 -6.21 -39.16 -8.36
C ARG A 108 -5.25 -40.32 -8.19
N ASN A 109 -4.00 -40.04 -7.86
CA ASN A 109 -2.99 -41.07 -7.63
C ASN A 109 -3.34 -41.93 -6.41
N GLY A 110 -3.88 -41.30 -5.35
CA GLY A 110 -4.35 -42.01 -4.17
C GLY A 110 -5.56 -42.91 -4.43
N ASN A 111 -6.47 -42.48 -5.32
CA ASN A 111 -7.69 -43.23 -5.66
C ASN A 111 -7.41 -44.43 -6.58
N VAL A 112 -6.29 -44.45 -7.29
CA VAL A 112 -5.89 -45.56 -8.15
C VAL A 112 -5.29 -46.71 -7.35
N GLN A 113 -4.85 -46.47 -6.15
CA GLN A 113 -4.35 -47.48 -5.25
C GLN A 113 -5.50 -48.19 -4.55
#